data_9ce699f6d561c7feb1f463692954e5df
#
_entry.id   9ce699f6d561c7feb1f463692954e5df
#
_cell.length_a   1.000
_cell.length_b   1.000
_cell.length_c   1.000
_cell.angle_alpha   90.00
_cell.angle_beta   90.00
_cell.angle_gamma   90.00
#
_symmetry.space_group_name_H-M   'P 1'
#
loop_
_entity.id
_entity.type
_entity.pdbx_description
1 polymer ?
#
loop_
_entity_poly.entity_id
_entity_poly.type
_entity_poly.pdbx_seq_one_letter_code
_entity_poly.pdbx_strand_id
1 'polypeptide(L)'
;MTILIRADEAETLSASGVTLLADMTDTDGHLTSHRSIFQPGKEGAPPHLHREAAELFFVLKGSLRVLTGEDLIVLGVGDFLHVPPNTPHAFEAAGDEPAEVLFVLTQAKPRFGYYRLLEGAYRGETDWAEVAATSGLYDNHYVESSAWQQRSLENKEVRL
;
A
#
# COMPACT_ATOMS: atom_id res chain seq x y z
N MET A 1 19.03 -14.35 9.18
CA MET A 1 20.23 -13.95 8.37
C MET A 1 20.20 -12.44 8.16
N THR A 2 21.37 -11.75 8.16
CA THR A 2 21.40 -10.31 7.81
C THR A 2 21.29 -10.15 6.29
N ILE A 3 20.40 -9.26 5.85
CA ILE A 3 20.27 -8.88 4.42
C ILE A 3 20.58 -7.38 4.27
N LEU A 4 21.10 -7.01 3.12
CA LEU A 4 21.31 -5.61 2.73
C LEU A 4 20.82 -5.48 1.28
N ILE A 5 19.85 -4.62 1.06
CA ILE A 5 19.38 -4.25 -0.26
C ILE A 5 19.76 -2.79 -0.51
N ARG A 6 20.59 -2.57 -1.51
CA ARG A 6 20.99 -1.21 -1.89
C ARG A 6 19.93 -0.58 -2.81
N ALA A 7 19.83 0.73 -2.79
CA ALA A 7 18.79 1.46 -3.53
C ALA A 7 18.85 1.21 -5.04
N ASP A 8 20.04 0.99 -5.60
CA ASP A 8 20.27 0.71 -7.02
C ASP A 8 20.14 -0.77 -7.40
N GLU A 9 20.00 -1.66 -6.40
CA GLU A 9 19.80 -3.10 -6.58
C GLU A 9 18.33 -3.53 -6.41
N ALA A 10 17.51 -2.68 -5.77
CA ALA A 10 16.12 -2.97 -5.48
C ALA A 10 15.27 -3.02 -6.78
N GLU A 11 14.45 -4.07 -6.92
CA GLU A 11 13.51 -4.20 -8.03
C GLU A 11 12.45 -3.09 -7.96
N THR A 12 12.36 -2.27 -9.01
CA THR A 12 11.37 -1.20 -9.11
C THR A 12 10.31 -1.55 -10.15
N LEU A 13 9.06 -1.57 -9.72
CA LEU A 13 7.86 -1.79 -10.50
C LEU A 13 7.30 -0.42 -10.89
N SER A 14 7.67 0.06 -12.08
CA SER A 14 7.52 1.48 -12.43
C SER A 14 6.08 1.91 -12.73
N ALA A 15 5.22 1.01 -13.20
CA ALA A 15 3.82 1.32 -13.49
C ALA A 15 2.98 1.42 -12.21
N SER A 16 3.26 0.58 -11.21
CA SER A 16 2.60 0.61 -9.90
C SER A 16 3.27 1.56 -8.90
N GLY A 17 4.51 2.00 -9.16
CA GLY A 17 5.28 2.85 -8.28
C GLY A 17 5.88 2.13 -7.05
N VAL A 18 5.98 0.81 -7.08
CA VAL A 18 6.46 -0.01 -5.96
C VAL A 18 7.94 -0.36 -6.15
N THR A 19 8.74 -0.21 -5.10
CA THR A 19 10.12 -0.70 -5.01
C THR A 19 10.16 -1.80 -3.95
N LEU A 20 10.52 -3.01 -4.36
CA LEU A 20 10.59 -4.21 -3.52
C LEU A 20 11.90 -4.20 -2.73
N LEU A 21 11.85 -4.34 -1.40
CA LEU A 21 13.02 -4.28 -0.54
C LEU A 21 13.36 -5.66 0.05
N ALA A 22 12.43 -6.27 0.77
CA ALA A 22 12.62 -7.60 1.34
C ALA A 22 11.30 -8.34 1.41
N ASP A 23 11.26 -9.62 1.04
CA ASP A 23 10.09 -10.47 1.22
C ASP A 23 10.25 -11.38 2.46
N MET A 24 9.18 -12.03 2.86
CA MET A 24 9.15 -13.00 3.96
C MET A 24 10.21 -14.11 3.79
N THR A 25 10.43 -14.53 2.55
CA THR A 25 11.47 -15.53 2.21
C THR A 25 12.89 -15.05 2.47
N ASP A 26 13.11 -13.73 2.39
CA ASP A 26 14.44 -13.12 2.59
C ASP A 26 14.73 -12.87 4.07
N THR A 27 13.68 -12.80 4.89
CA THR A 27 13.72 -12.38 6.31
C THR A 27 13.42 -13.49 7.30
N ASP A 28 13.56 -14.75 6.89
CA ASP A 28 13.24 -15.91 7.72
C ASP A 28 11.80 -15.88 8.31
N GLY A 29 10.84 -15.35 7.53
CA GLY A 29 9.43 -15.25 7.92
C GLY A 29 9.08 -14.07 8.83
N HIS A 30 9.98 -13.11 9.04
CA HIS A 30 9.76 -12.04 10.01
C HIS A 30 8.99 -10.85 9.46
N LEU A 31 9.30 -10.43 8.22
CA LEU A 31 8.67 -9.25 7.61
C LEU A 31 8.76 -9.25 6.08
N THR A 32 7.85 -8.48 5.48
CA THR A 32 7.95 -7.99 4.10
C THR A 32 8.07 -6.48 4.13
N SER A 33 8.92 -5.90 3.30
CA SER A 33 9.07 -4.45 3.18
C SER A 33 9.13 -4.00 1.73
N HIS A 34 8.49 -2.88 1.46
CA HIS A 34 8.52 -2.21 0.16
C HIS A 34 8.38 -0.70 0.35
N ARG A 35 8.70 0.04 -0.69
CA ARG A 35 8.48 1.48 -0.77
C ARG A 35 7.53 1.75 -1.93
N SER A 36 6.58 2.64 -1.74
CA SER A 36 5.61 3.01 -2.79
C SER A 36 5.51 4.50 -2.97
N ILE A 37 5.28 4.92 -4.22
CA ILE A 37 5.04 6.31 -4.61
C ILE A 37 3.61 6.40 -5.15
N PHE A 38 2.78 7.21 -4.48
CA PHE A 38 1.40 7.49 -4.88
C PHE A 38 1.32 8.83 -5.58
N GLN A 39 0.71 8.85 -6.75
CA GLN A 39 0.53 10.07 -7.53
C GLN A 39 -0.70 10.84 -7.06
N PRO A 40 -0.66 12.19 -7.01
CA PRO A 40 -1.80 13.00 -6.64
C PRO A 40 -2.99 12.80 -7.60
N GLY A 41 -4.19 12.76 -7.03
CA GLY A 41 -5.43 12.60 -7.79
C GLY A 41 -5.68 11.21 -8.37
N LYS A 42 -4.79 10.24 -8.08
CA LYS A 42 -4.99 8.83 -8.42
C LYS A 42 -5.34 8.04 -7.17
N GLU A 43 -6.19 7.05 -7.34
CA GLU A 43 -6.48 6.10 -6.27
C GLU A 43 -5.22 5.30 -5.96
N GLY A 44 -4.92 5.16 -4.66
CA GLY A 44 -3.87 4.30 -4.16
C GLY A 44 -4.39 2.90 -3.86
N ALA A 45 -4.17 2.39 -2.64
CA ALA A 45 -4.75 1.12 -2.23
C ALA A 45 -6.22 1.30 -1.81
N PRO A 46 -7.18 0.57 -2.45
CA PRO A 46 -8.57 0.59 -2.03
C PRO A 46 -8.74 -0.06 -0.64
N PRO A 47 -9.92 0.09 0.01
CA PRO A 47 -10.15 -0.49 1.32
C PRO A 47 -9.93 -2.00 1.35
N HIS A 48 -9.05 -2.41 2.25
CA HIS A 48 -8.68 -3.81 2.50
C HIS A 48 -8.26 -4.01 3.95
N LEU A 49 -8.08 -5.25 4.33
CA LEU A 49 -7.48 -5.63 5.60
C LEU A 49 -6.53 -6.82 5.42
N HIS A 50 -5.62 -6.96 6.38
CA HIS A 50 -4.80 -8.15 6.56
C HIS A 50 -5.30 -8.92 7.78
N ARG A 51 -5.44 -10.24 7.67
CA ARG A 51 -5.91 -11.08 8.79
C ARG A 51 -4.79 -11.51 9.71
N GLU A 52 -3.60 -11.67 9.16
CA GLU A 52 -2.41 -12.19 9.86
C GLU A 52 -1.38 -11.09 10.12
N ALA A 53 -1.16 -10.22 9.14
CA ALA A 53 -0.14 -9.17 9.21
C ALA A 53 -0.62 -7.91 9.94
N ALA A 54 0.28 -7.28 10.70
CA ALA A 54 0.22 -5.84 10.96
C ALA A 54 0.96 -5.11 9.85
N GLU A 55 0.48 -3.91 9.47
CA GLU A 55 1.13 -3.06 8.50
C GLU A 55 1.59 -1.76 9.14
N LEU A 56 2.84 -1.38 8.87
CA LEU A 56 3.47 -0.18 9.37
C LEU A 56 3.75 0.75 8.19
N PHE A 57 3.46 2.04 8.40
CA PHE A 57 3.65 3.11 7.42
C PHE A 57 4.66 4.10 7.98
N PHE A 58 5.61 4.52 7.17
CA PHE A 58 6.49 5.64 7.49
C PHE A 58 6.57 6.57 6.27
N VAL A 59 6.11 7.80 6.41
CA VAL A 59 6.07 8.77 5.31
C VAL A 59 7.45 9.36 5.07
N LEU A 60 7.98 9.17 3.87
CA LEU A 60 9.29 9.66 3.45
C LEU A 60 9.21 11.01 2.74
N LYS A 61 8.14 11.23 1.92
CA LYS A 61 7.89 12.47 1.19
C LYS A 61 6.40 12.71 1.02
N GLY A 62 6.02 13.97 0.85
CA GLY A 62 4.64 14.38 0.60
C GLY A 62 3.73 14.14 1.81
N SER A 63 2.47 13.85 1.53
CA SER A 63 1.47 13.53 2.56
C SER A 63 0.55 12.40 2.08
N LEU A 64 0.16 11.52 3.00
CA LEU A 64 -0.66 10.36 2.75
C LEU A 64 -2.00 10.49 3.48
N ARG A 65 -3.12 10.37 2.76
CA ARG A 65 -4.43 10.18 3.37
C ARG A 65 -4.62 8.70 3.63
N VAL A 66 -5.03 8.36 4.84
CA VAL A 66 -5.24 6.98 5.27
C VAL A 66 -6.63 6.84 5.89
N LEU A 67 -7.37 5.82 5.45
CA LEU A 67 -8.47 5.26 6.21
C LEU A 67 -7.89 4.27 7.23
N THR A 68 -8.29 4.36 8.48
CA THR A 68 -8.00 3.34 9.50
C THR A 68 -9.25 3.07 10.34
N GLY A 69 -9.82 1.86 10.18
CA GLY A 69 -11.16 1.57 10.66
C GLY A 69 -12.21 2.40 9.91
N GLU A 70 -12.80 3.38 10.58
CA GLU A 70 -13.76 4.34 10.00
C GLU A 70 -13.22 5.78 9.95
N ASP A 71 -12.01 6.01 10.46
CA ASP A 71 -11.41 7.33 10.56
C ASP A 71 -10.53 7.62 9.34
N LEU A 72 -10.63 8.86 8.84
CA LEU A 72 -9.73 9.41 7.82
C LEU A 72 -8.71 10.32 8.49
N ILE A 73 -7.45 10.01 8.31
CA ILE A 73 -6.32 10.79 8.82
C ILE A 73 -5.37 11.17 7.69
N VAL A 74 -4.56 12.20 7.91
CA VAL A 74 -3.48 12.60 6.99
C VAL A 74 -2.15 12.50 7.73
N LEU A 75 -1.22 11.75 7.14
CA LEU A 75 0.15 11.61 7.62
C LEU A 75 1.07 12.52 6.83
N GLY A 76 1.96 13.22 7.51
CA GLY A 76 3.04 14.01 6.93
C GLY A 76 4.39 13.32 7.01
N VAL A 77 5.42 13.97 6.45
CA VAL A 77 6.80 13.45 6.46
C VAL A 77 7.28 13.19 7.90
N GLY A 78 7.78 11.97 8.14
CA GLY A 78 8.26 11.52 9.44
C GLY A 78 7.18 10.89 10.33
N ASP A 79 5.90 10.94 9.93
CA ASP A 79 4.85 10.28 10.66
C ASP A 79 4.93 8.76 10.51
N PHE A 80 4.61 8.07 11.61
CA PHE A 80 4.56 6.63 11.72
C PHE A 80 3.15 6.18 12.10
N LEU A 81 2.61 5.21 11.36
CA LEU A 81 1.33 4.58 11.67
C LEU A 81 1.50 3.06 11.76
N HIS A 82 0.90 2.46 12.79
CA HIS A 82 0.77 1.01 12.92
C HIS A 82 -0.71 0.63 12.75
N VAL A 83 -0.99 -0.20 11.77
CA VAL A 83 -2.31 -0.79 11.53
C VAL A 83 -2.28 -2.25 11.96
N PRO A 84 -3.00 -2.64 13.02
CA PRO A 84 -3.03 -4.02 13.48
C PRO A 84 -3.82 -4.93 12.53
N PRO A 85 -3.66 -6.26 12.63
CA PRO A 85 -4.45 -7.21 11.87
C PRO A 85 -5.95 -6.96 12.01
N ASN A 86 -6.72 -7.30 10.98
CA ASN A 86 -8.17 -7.15 10.90
C ASN A 86 -8.70 -5.71 10.97
N THR A 87 -7.85 -4.71 10.78
CA THR A 87 -8.27 -3.31 10.70
C THR A 87 -8.43 -2.90 9.23
N PRO A 88 -9.65 -2.53 8.78
CA PRO A 88 -9.84 -1.96 7.45
C PRO A 88 -8.99 -0.71 7.27
N HIS A 89 -8.27 -0.64 6.15
CA HIS A 89 -7.48 0.53 5.81
C HIS A 89 -7.38 0.71 4.30
N ALA A 90 -7.14 1.95 3.89
CA ALA A 90 -6.94 2.38 2.52
C ALA A 90 -6.04 3.61 2.51
N PHE A 91 -5.39 3.92 1.41
CA PHE A 91 -4.52 5.09 1.36
C PHE A 91 -4.31 5.61 -0.06
N GLU A 92 -4.05 6.93 -0.15
CA GLU A 92 -3.74 7.66 -1.37
C GLU A 92 -2.89 8.90 -1.05
N ALA A 93 -2.28 9.53 -2.06
CA ALA A 93 -1.66 10.83 -1.87
C ALA A 93 -2.71 11.87 -1.42
N ALA A 94 -2.40 12.64 -0.37
CA ALA A 94 -3.35 13.59 0.23
C ALA A 94 -3.27 14.99 -0.40
N GLY A 95 -2.14 15.38 -0.95
CA GLY A 95 -1.89 16.71 -1.50
C GLY A 95 -1.76 16.72 -3.01
N ASP A 96 -1.19 17.80 -3.52
CA ASP A 96 -0.92 18.00 -4.95
C ASP A 96 0.46 17.46 -5.37
N GLU A 97 1.22 16.92 -4.42
CA GLU A 97 2.52 16.29 -4.68
C GLU A 97 2.45 14.78 -4.42
N PRO A 98 3.33 13.98 -5.07
CA PRO A 98 3.43 12.55 -4.80
C PRO A 98 3.76 12.27 -3.33
N ALA A 99 3.14 11.24 -2.77
CA ALA A 99 3.49 10.71 -1.46
C ALA A 99 4.40 9.49 -1.61
N GLU A 100 5.53 9.48 -0.90
CA GLU A 100 6.45 8.35 -0.84
C GLU A 100 6.43 7.76 0.57
N VAL A 101 6.16 6.45 0.66
CA VAL A 101 5.93 5.76 1.93
C VAL A 101 6.72 4.46 1.97
N LEU A 102 7.40 4.22 3.10
CA LEU A 102 7.95 2.92 3.45
C LEU A 102 6.88 2.11 4.17
N PHE A 103 6.66 0.88 3.70
CA PHE A 103 5.77 -0.10 4.30
C PHE A 103 6.55 -1.28 4.87
N VAL A 104 6.12 -1.76 6.02
CA VAL A 104 6.60 -3.01 6.62
C VAL A 104 5.40 -3.82 7.08
N LEU A 105 5.28 -5.06 6.60
CA LEU A 105 4.27 -6.01 7.05
C LEU A 105 4.95 -7.10 7.88
N THR A 106 4.42 -7.35 9.07
CA THR A 106 4.95 -8.35 10.00
C THR A 106 4.11 -9.62 9.96
N GLN A 107 4.74 -10.78 10.12
CA GLN A 107 4.07 -12.10 10.15
C GLN A 107 3.17 -12.37 8.94
N ALA A 108 3.52 -11.79 7.79
CA ALA A 108 2.75 -11.88 6.56
C ALA A 108 3.16 -13.10 5.72
N LYS A 109 2.41 -13.33 4.65
CA LYS A 109 2.80 -14.25 3.57
C LYS A 109 3.78 -13.57 2.62
N PRO A 110 4.56 -14.31 1.81
CA PRO A 110 5.35 -13.73 0.73
C PRO A 110 4.46 -12.85 -0.16
N ARG A 111 4.84 -11.60 -0.41
CA ARG A 111 3.98 -10.61 -1.08
C ARG A 111 4.52 -10.07 -2.40
N PHE A 112 5.75 -10.33 -2.76
CA PHE A 112 6.33 -9.81 -4.01
C PHE A 112 5.57 -10.26 -5.24
N GLY A 113 5.00 -11.48 -5.22
CA GLY A 113 4.08 -11.95 -6.26
C GLY A 113 2.86 -11.06 -6.46
N TYR A 114 2.26 -10.58 -5.37
CA TYR A 114 1.13 -9.65 -5.42
C TYR A 114 1.50 -8.31 -6.08
N TYR A 115 2.63 -7.72 -5.71
CA TYR A 115 3.07 -6.45 -6.29
C TYR A 115 3.40 -6.58 -7.79
N ARG A 116 3.95 -7.73 -8.22
CA ARG A 116 4.17 -8.00 -9.65
C ARG A 116 2.87 -8.20 -10.42
N LEU A 117 1.84 -8.79 -9.81
CA LEU A 117 0.50 -8.85 -10.40
C LEU A 117 -0.11 -7.45 -10.55
N LEU A 118 0.02 -6.59 -9.55
CA LEU A 118 -0.40 -5.18 -9.64
C LEU A 118 0.32 -4.45 -10.78
N GLU A 119 1.63 -4.62 -10.89
CA GLU A 119 2.43 -4.04 -11.99
C GLU A 119 1.90 -4.48 -13.36
N GLY A 120 1.62 -5.78 -13.51
CA GLY A 120 1.01 -6.33 -14.73
C GLY A 120 -0.35 -5.73 -15.03
N ALA A 121 -1.19 -5.52 -14.00
CA ALA A 121 -2.50 -4.90 -14.17
C ALA A 121 -2.40 -3.42 -14.58
N TYR A 122 -1.50 -2.65 -13.99
CA TYR A 122 -1.24 -1.26 -14.40
C TYR A 122 -0.70 -1.15 -15.82
N ARG A 123 0.00 -2.18 -16.31
CA ARG A 123 0.48 -2.27 -17.70
C ARG A 123 -0.55 -2.81 -18.68
N GLY A 124 -1.70 -3.30 -18.20
CA GLY A 124 -2.69 -3.98 -19.02
C GLY A 124 -2.30 -5.40 -19.46
N GLU A 125 -1.34 -6.01 -18.79
CA GLU A 125 -0.83 -7.36 -19.04
C GLU A 125 -1.56 -8.43 -18.19
N THR A 126 -2.16 -7.99 -17.07
CA THR A 126 -2.95 -8.81 -16.13
C THR A 126 -4.32 -8.18 -15.92
N ASP A 127 -5.36 -8.99 -15.79
CA ASP A 127 -6.70 -8.50 -15.48
C ASP A 127 -6.82 -8.13 -13.98
N TRP A 128 -7.46 -7.01 -13.69
CA TRP A 128 -7.79 -6.60 -12.32
C TRP A 128 -8.67 -7.63 -11.59
N ALA A 129 -9.48 -8.38 -12.32
CA ALA A 129 -10.25 -9.49 -11.77
C ALA A 129 -9.36 -10.61 -11.23
N GLU A 130 -8.23 -10.89 -11.88
CA GLU A 130 -7.24 -11.86 -11.42
C GLU A 130 -6.54 -11.38 -10.16
N VAL A 131 -6.15 -10.09 -10.11
CA VAL A 131 -5.58 -9.48 -8.90
C VAL A 131 -6.54 -9.62 -7.73
N ALA A 132 -7.81 -9.29 -7.92
CA ALA A 132 -8.84 -9.41 -6.88
C ALA A 132 -9.07 -10.86 -6.44
N ALA A 133 -9.16 -11.80 -7.38
CA ALA A 133 -9.41 -13.22 -7.10
C ALA A 133 -8.27 -13.89 -6.32
N THR A 134 -7.03 -13.44 -6.52
CA THR A 134 -5.84 -14.03 -5.90
C THR A 134 -5.33 -13.26 -4.68
N SER A 135 -5.87 -12.08 -4.40
CA SER A 135 -5.40 -11.19 -3.31
C SER A 135 -5.35 -11.87 -1.94
N GLY A 136 -6.34 -12.72 -1.63
CA GLY A 136 -6.40 -13.48 -0.38
C GLY A 136 -5.24 -14.46 -0.16
N LEU A 137 -4.57 -14.91 -1.24
CA LEU A 137 -3.37 -15.75 -1.14
C LEU A 137 -2.20 -14.99 -0.50
N TYR A 138 -2.24 -13.67 -0.58
CA TYR A 138 -1.24 -12.73 -0.05
C TYR A 138 -1.71 -12.01 1.21
N ASP A 139 -2.74 -12.55 1.89
CA ASP A 139 -3.36 -11.92 3.07
C ASP A 139 -3.88 -10.50 2.81
N ASN A 140 -4.40 -10.25 1.59
CA ASN A 140 -5.02 -8.98 1.21
C ASN A 140 -6.50 -9.21 0.92
N HIS A 141 -7.38 -8.71 1.80
CA HIS A 141 -8.82 -8.94 1.74
C HIS A 141 -9.54 -7.61 1.54
N TYR A 142 -10.10 -7.41 0.34
CA TYR A 142 -10.86 -6.19 0.02
C TYR A 142 -12.16 -6.11 0.82
N VAL A 143 -12.49 -4.91 1.25
CA VAL A 143 -13.69 -4.59 2.03
C VAL A 143 -14.35 -3.31 1.53
N GLU A 144 -15.61 -3.12 1.87
CA GLU A 144 -16.34 -1.88 1.61
C GLU A 144 -16.11 -0.87 2.74
N SER A 145 -16.02 0.43 2.39
CA SER A 145 -15.98 1.53 3.37
C SER A 145 -16.73 2.74 2.85
N SER A 146 -17.78 3.13 3.54
CA SER A 146 -18.56 4.32 3.23
C SER A 146 -17.74 5.60 3.45
N ALA A 147 -16.91 5.65 4.49
CA ALA A 147 -16.03 6.79 4.77
C ALA A 147 -15.04 7.02 3.61
N TRP A 148 -14.46 5.93 3.08
CA TRP A 148 -13.56 6.04 1.93
C TRP A 148 -14.26 6.48 0.65
N GLN A 149 -15.49 6.01 0.41
CA GLN A 149 -16.29 6.41 -0.74
C GLN A 149 -16.69 7.89 -0.68
N GLN A 150 -17.08 8.40 0.50
CA GLN A 150 -17.50 9.80 0.71
C GLN A 150 -16.35 10.79 0.50
N ARG A 151 -15.07 10.45 0.80
CA ARG A 151 -13.93 11.33 0.58
C ARG A 151 -13.82 11.83 -0.86
N SER A 152 -14.25 11.01 -1.81
CA SER A 152 -14.21 11.34 -3.25
C SER A 152 -15.24 12.40 -3.63
N LEU A 153 -16.32 12.55 -2.88
CA LEU A 153 -17.36 13.54 -3.09
C LEU A 153 -16.90 14.91 -2.59
N GLU A 154 -16.28 14.97 -1.41
CA GLU A 154 -15.75 16.21 -0.82
C GLU A 154 -14.64 16.83 -1.69
N ASN A 155 -13.76 16.00 -2.27
CA ASN A 155 -12.70 16.46 -3.19
C ASN A 155 -13.24 17.02 -4.53
N LYS A 156 -14.46 16.68 -4.93
CA LYS A 156 -15.10 17.22 -6.16
C LYS A 156 -15.78 18.55 -5.90
N GLU A 157 -16.30 18.80 -4.68
CA GLU A 157 -16.97 20.06 -4.33
C GLU A 157 -15.98 21.21 -4.10
N VAL A 158 -14.74 20.91 -3.69
CA VAL A 158 -13.68 21.92 -3.47
C VAL A 158 -13.04 22.42 -4.80
N ARG A 159 -13.30 21.77 -5.94
CA ARG A 159 -12.73 22.12 -7.24
C ARG A 159 -13.67 22.95 -8.16
N LEU A 160 -14.77 23.46 -7.64
CA LEU A 160 -15.67 24.43 -8.26
C LEU A 160 -15.45 25.83 -7.66
#